data_e2dab68eb8025afde80c4b9d36c5db93
#
_entry.id   e2dab68eb8025afde80c4b9d36c5db93
#
_cell.length_a   1.000
_cell.length_b   1.000
_cell.length_c   1.000
_cell.angle_alpha   90.00
_cell.angle_beta   90.00
_cell.angle_gamma   90.00
#
_symmetry.space_group_name_H-M   'P 1'
#
loop_
_entity.id
_entity.type
_entity.pdbx_description
1 polymer ?
#
loop_
_entity_poly.entity_id
_entity_poly.type
_entity_poly.pdbx_seq_one_letter_code
_entity_poly.pdbx_strand_id
1 'polypeptide(L)'
;LAYYRELYEIDRESKIDSLKDLRPKYKTKAGRTVYGGGGITPDIYIPYKNSINSETAKVLRSPKRPFFNFTSKYASANKKEFDSFNKFKYNWKMPESLFTDFLLHLEKDSIDVINDSLYSNIDFIENRMKSELAGSIWGKDASTNLRLLVDNQVLEALKHFNEADAFVKSIN
;
A
#
# COMPACT_ATOMS: atom_id res chain seq x y z
N LEU A 1 -23.88 -6.66 -5.55
CA LEU A 1 -22.60 -7.42 -5.59
C LEU A 1 -21.90 -7.31 -6.96
N ALA A 2 -22.62 -7.26 -8.11
CA ALA A 2 -22.07 -7.08 -9.45
C ALA A 2 -21.33 -5.74 -9.57
N TYR A 3 -21.89 -4.65 -9.06
CA TYR A 3 -21.32 -3.31 -9.06
C TYR A 3 -19.93 -3.21 -8.41
N TYR A 4 -19.71 -3.90 -7.29
CA TYR A 4 -18.39 -3.91 -6.63
C TYR A 4 -17.35 -4.75 -7.40
N ARG A 5 -17.80 -5.75 -8.16
CA ARG A 5 -16.92 -6.61 -8.97
C ARG A 5 -16.37 -5.86 -10.18
N GLU A 6 -17.22 -5.07 -10.86
CA GLU A 6 -16.81 -4.22 -11.98
C GLU A 6 -15.86 -3.08 -11.55
N LEU A 7 -15.97 -2.62 -10.30
CA LEU A 7 -15.08 -1.61 -9.74
C LEU A 7 -13.64 -2.09 -9.48
N TYR A 8 -13.37 -3.39 -9.48
CA TYR A 8 -12.04 -3.98 -9.24
C TYR A 8 -11.31 -4.39 -10.53
N GLU A 9 -11.91 -4.22 -11.70
CA GLU A 9 -11.29 -4.54 -12.99
C GLU A 9 -10.42 -3.38 -13.52
N ILE A 10 -9.42 -3.76 -14.34
CA ILE A 10 -8.22 -3.00 -14.73
C ILE A 10 -8.48 -1.68 -15.48
N ASP A 11 -9.70 -1.40 -15.92
CA ASP A 11 -10.04 -0.23 -16.73
C ASP A 11 -11.00 0.73 -16.02
N ARG A 12 -10.61 1.12 -14.83
CA ARG A 12 -11.46 1.89 -13.93
C ARG A 12 -11.66 3.35 -14.33
N GLU A 13 -10.66 3.99 -14.94
CA GLU A 13 -10.74 5.42 -15.29
C GLU A 13 -11.80 5.71 -16.36
N SER A 14 -11.80 4.96 -17.45
CA SER A 14 -12.78 5.13 -18.51
C SER A 14 -14.21 4.74 -18.09
N LYS A 15 -14.35 3.75 -17.20
CA LYS A 15 -15.63 3.31 -16.67
C LYS A 15 -16.20 4.22 -15.58
N ILE A 16 -15.36 4.86 -14.76
CA ILE A 16 -15.85 5.77 -13.70
C ILE A 16 -16.52 6.99 -14.31
N ASP A 17 -15.97 7.57 -15.36
CA ASP A 17 -16.57 8.75 -16.00
C ASP A 17 -17.85 8.41 -16.76
N SER A 18 -17.88 7.29 -17.48
CA SER A 18 -19.11 6.81 -18.14
C SER A 18 -20.21 6.38 -17.16
N LEU A 19 -19.84 5.85 -16.00
CA LEU A 19 -20.80 5.48 -14.95
C LEU A 19 -21.28 6.69 -14.13
N LYS A 20 -20.50 7.79 -14.04
CA LYS A 20 -20.94 9.04 -13.40
C LYS A 20 -22.18 9.61 -14.10
N ASP A 21 -22.24 9.58 -15.42
CA ASP A 21 -23.34 10.13 -16.18
C ASP A 21 -24.68 9.37 -16.03
N LEU A 22 -24.59 8.10 -15.67
CA LEU A 22 -25.75 7.24 -15.41
C LEU A 22 -26.32 7.36 -13.98
N ARG A 23 -25.64 8.10 -13.06
CA ARG A 23 -26.04 8.21 -11.66
C ARG A 23 -26.91 9.44 -11.40
N PRO A 24 -27.81 9.37 -10.42
CA PRO A 24 -28.54 10.54 -9.96
C PRO A 24 -27.56 11.65 -9.55
N LYS A 25 -27.76 12.85 -10.07
CA LYS A 25 -26.95 14.03 -9.78
C LYS A 25 -27.67 14.90 -8.75
N TYR A 26 -26.96 15.32 -7.72
CA TYR A 26 -27.43 16.20 -6.67
C TYR A 26 -26.54 17.43 -6.58
N LYS A 27 -27.05 18.50 -5.97
CA LYS A 27 -26.30 19.72 -5.70
C LYS A 27 -26.04 19.86 -4.20
N THR A 28 -24.82 20.18 -3.82
CA THR A 28 -24.50 20.65 -2.48
C THR A 28 -25.08 22.07 -2.26
N LYS A 29 -25.09 22.55 -1.02
CA LYS A 29 -25.47 23.95 -0.71
C LYS A 29 -24.61 24.98 -1.48
N ALA A 30 -23.33 24.66 -1.73
CA ALA A 30 -22.41 25.47 -2.52
C ALA A 30 -22.54 25.27 -4.04
N GLY A 31 -23.57 24.58 -4.54
CA GLY A 31 -23.82 24.37 -5.96
C GLY A 31 -22.97 23.28 -6.64
N ARG A 32 -22.05 22.62 -5.94
CA ARG A 32 -21.23 21.54 -6.49
C ARG A 32 -22.07 20.31 -6.82
N THR A 33 -21.81 19.68 -7.96
CA THR A 33 -22.48 18.44 -8.33
C THR A 33 -21.86 17.25 -7.59
N VAL A 34 -22.70 16.44 -6.97
CA VAL A 34 -22.35 15.16 -6.35
C VAL A 34 -23.24 14.04 -6.91
N TYR A 35 -22.73 12.83 -6.90
CA TYR A 35 -23.39 11.67 -7.51
C TYR A 35 -23.95 10.75 -6.42
N GLY A 36 -25.20 10.34 -6.57
CA GLY A 36 -25.87 9.36 -5.70
C GLY A 36 -25.75 7.94 -6.23
N GLY A 37 -26.12 6.97 -5.39
CA GLY A 37 -26.17 5.55 -5.76
C GLY A 37 -24.76 4.90 -5.81
N GLY A 38 -24.44 4.08 -4.80
CA GLY A 38 -23.20 3.29 -4.79
C GLY A 38 -22.05 3.85 -3.95
N GLY A 39 -22.34 4.69 -2.96
CA GLY A 39 -21.35 5.23 -2.03
C GLY A 39 -20.79 6.59 -2.43
N ILE A 40 -19.69 6.99 -1.82
CA ILE A 40 -19.04 8.27 -2.06
C ILE A 40 -18.21 8.19 -3.35
N THR A 41 -18.52 9.07 -4.31
CA THR A 41 -17.70 9.23 -5.53
C THR A 41 -16.67 10.31 -5.26
N PRO A 42 -15.35 10.03 -5.36
CA PRO A 42 -14.32 11.03 -5.17
C PRO A 42 -14.36 12.07 -6.30
N ASP A 43 -13.98 13.31 -5.98
CA ASP A 43 -13.81 14.38 -6.97
C ASP A 43 -12.57 14.12 -7.83
N ILE A 44 -11.49 13.62 -7.21
CA ILE A 44 -10.23 13.26 -7.86
C ILE A 44 -10.01 11.76 -7.62
N TYR A 45 -9.95 11.00 -8.71
CA TYR A 45 -9.66 9.57 -8.64
C TYR A 45 -8.17 9.31 -8.81
N ILE A 46 -7.57 8.63 -7.84
CA ILE A 46 -6.17 8.20 -7.89
C ILE A 46 -6.14 6.67 -7.97
N PRO A 47 -5.74 6.09 -9.12
CA PRO A 47 -5.70 4.65 -9.27
C PRO A 47 -4.64 4.02 -8.35
N TYR A 48 -4.97 2.90 -7.74
CA TYR A 48 -3.99 2.10 -7.03
C TYR A 48 -3.07 1.41 -8.02
N LYS A 49 -1.77 1.73 -7.96
CA LYS A 49 -0.76 1.08 -8.78
C LYS A 49 -0.20 -0.14 -8.05
N ASN A 50 -0.58 -1.31 -8.50
CA ASN A 50 0.04 -2.55 -8.02
C ASN A 50 1.11 -2.98 -9.02
N SER A 51 2.37 -2.84 -8.63
CA SER A 51 3.53 -3.12 -9.48
C SER A 51 4.24 -4.43 -9.14
N ILE A 52 3.62 -5.30 -8.34
CA ILE A 52 4.22 -6.59 -7.97
C ILE A 52 3.82 -7.69 -8.95
N ASN A 53 4.78 -8.56 -9.26
CA ASN A 53 4.54 -9.75 -10.09
C ASN A 53 3.81 -10.87 -9.31
N SER A 54 3.44 -11.94 -10.03
CA SER A 54 2.69 -13.08 -9.47
C SER A 54 3.42 -13.79 -8.34
N GLU A 55 4.76 -13.92 -8.43
CA GLU A 55 5.56 -14.60 -7.41
C GLU A 55 5.58 -13.80 -6.11
N THR A 56 5.82 -12.49 -6.19
CA THR A 56 5.76 -11.61 -5.03
C THR A 56 4.35 -11.57 -4.42
N ALA A 57 3.31 -11.55 -5.28
CA ALA A 57 1.93 -11.61 -4.82
C ALA A 57 1.60 -12.94 -4.11
N LYS A 58 2.16 -14.08 -4.57
CA LYS A 58 2.04 -15.39 -3.93
C LYS A 58 2.63 -15.38 -2.52
N VAL A 59 3.84 -14.84 -2.37
CA VAL A 59 4.48 -14.69 -1.05
C VAL A 59 3.66 -13.78 -0.13
N LEU A 60 3.20 -12.64 -0.64
CA LEU A 60 2.43 -11.66 0.15
C LEU A 60 1.10 -12.24 0.66
N ARG A 61 0.43 -13.05 -0.15
CA ARG A 61 -0.88 -13.64 0.17
C ARG A 61 -0.79 -14.98 0.88
N SER A 62 0.42 -15.50 1.11
CA SER A 62 0.62 -16.79 1.77
C SER A 62 0.00 -16.78 3.17
N PRO A 63 -0.82 -17.79 3.54
CA PRO A 63 -1.37 -17.92 4.88
C PRO A 63 -0.29 -18.15 5.94
N LYS A 64 0.91 -18.57 5.52
CA LYS A 64 2.09 -18.74 6.40
C LYS A 64 2.70 -17.40 6.82
N ARG A 65 2.24 -16.26 6.28
CA ARG A 65 2.69 -14.90 6.63
C ARG A 65 4.23 -14.75 6.65
N PRO A 66 4.95 -15.14 5.59
CA PRO A 66 6.41 -15.27 5.63
C PRO A 66 7.12 -13.95 5.95
N PHE A 67 6.68 -12.82 5.42
CA PHE A 67 7.24 -11.52 5.77
C PHE A 67 7.21 -11.26 7.27
N PHE A 68 6.05 -11.43 7.90
CA PHE A 68 5.89 -11.20 9.32
C PHE A 68 6.73 -12.17 10.16
N ASN A 69 6.67 -13.47 9.87
CA ASN A 69 7.37 -14.49 10.65
C ASN A 69 8.88 -14.32 10.57
N PHE A 70 9.39 -14.03 9.37
CA PHE A 70 10.82 -13.82 9.15
C PHE A 70 11.30 -12.54 9.87
N THR A 71 10.65 -11.41 9.62
CA THR A 71 11.08 -10.13 10.17
C THR A 71 10.92 -10.06 11.70
N SER A 72 9.91 -10.71 12.28
CA SER A 72 9.75 -10.77 13.75
C SER A 72 10.88 -11.53 14.41
N LYS A 73 11.36 -12.63 13.81
CA LYS A 73 12.53 -13.37 14.30
C LYS A 73 13.78 -12.53 14.20
N TYR A 74 13.99 -11.88 13.04
CA TYR A 74 15.12 -10.99 12.81
C TYR A 74 15.13 -9.80 13.79
N ALA A 75 13.99 -9.16 14.00
CA ALA A 75 13.83 -8.07 14.97
C ALA A 75 14.19 -8.50 16.38
N SER A 76 13.76 -9.70 16.80
CA SER A 76 14.04 -10.24 18.13
C SER A 76 15.52 -10.52 18.34
N ALA A 77 16.20 -11.04 17.31
CA ALA A 77 17.63 -11.35 17.36
C ALA A 77 18.51 -10.09 17.33
N ASN A 78 18.07 -9.03 16.65
CA ASN A 78 18.88 -7.82 16.40
C ASN A 78 18.32 -6.57 17.08
N LYS A 79 17.50 -6.73 18.12
CA LYS A 79 16.79 -5.61 18.79
C LYS A 79 17.71 -4.47 19.23
N LYS A 80 18.95 -4.77 19.60
CA LYS A 80 19.93 -3.79 20.08
C LYS A 80 20.47 -2.88 18.95
N GLU A 81 20.31 -3.28 17.70
CA GLU A 81 20.75 -2.50 16.52
C GLU A 81 19.77 -1.39 16.15
N PHE A 82 18.54 -1.47 16.71
CA PHE A 82 17.44 -0.57 16.38
C PHE A 82 17.17 0.39 17.53
N ASP A 83 17.96 1.44 17.67
CA ASP A 83 17.90 2.41 18.78
C ASP A 83 16.85 3.52 18.56
N SER A 84 16.55 3.89 17.32
CA SER A 84 15.66 5.00 17.00
C SER A 84 14.85 4.76 15.73
N PHE A 85 13.52 4.94 15.84
CA PHE A 85 12.63 4.84 14.68
C PHE A 85 12.99 5.84 13.58
N ASN A 86 13.35 7.08 13.93
CA ASN A 86 13.71 8.08 12.92
C ASN A 86 14.98 7.70 12.17
N LYS A 87 16.02 7.21 12.84
CA LYS A 87 17.21 6.69 12.17
C LYS A 87 16.87 5.52 11.27
N PHE A 88 16.09 4.57 11.77
CA PHE A 88 15.63 3.43 10.98
C PHE A 88 14.83 3.87 9.75
N LYS A 89 13.86 4.75 9.92
CA LYS A 89 12.99 5.26 8.86
C LYS A 89 13.78 5.79 7.66
N TYR A 90 14.82 6.59 7.91
CA TYR A 90 15.54 7.29 6.84
C TYR A 90 16.79 6.57 6.36
N ASN A 91 17.46 5.80 7.22
CA ASN A 91 18.79 5.28 6.93
C ASN A 91 18.82 3.76 6.71
N TRP A 92 17.84 3.02 7.24
CA TRP A 92 17.85 1.57 7.07
C TRP A 92 17.61 1.17 5.62
N LYS A 93 18.50 0.32 5.13
CA LYS A 93 18.40 -0.39 3.87
C LYS A 93 18.51 -1.88 4.13
N MET A 94 17.81 -2.67 3.35
CA MET A 94 17.86 -4.12 3.48
C MET A 94 19.24 -4.63 3.10
N PRO A 95 19.99 -5.29 4.01
CA PRO A 95 21.23 -5.97 3.64
C PRO A 95 20.97 -7.07 2.61
N GLU A 96 21.88 -7.28 1.67
CA GLU A 96 21.75 -8.34 0.67
C GLU A 96 21.65 -9.72 1.32
N SER A 97 22.39 -9.95 2.41
CA SER A 97 22.31 -11.17 3.21
C SER A 97 20.90 -11.42 3.75
N LEU A 98 20.18 -10.35 4.14
CA LEU A 98 18.83 -10.49 4.65
C LEU A 98 17.83 -10.97 3.59
N PHE A 99 18.02 -10.55 2.34
CA PHE A 99 17.21 -11.07 1.24
C PHE A 99 17.50 -12.55 0.98
N THR A 100 18.80 -12.93 0.98
CA THR A 100 19.20 -14.35 0.84
C THR A 100 18.62 -15.20 1.97
N ASP A 101 18.69 -14.74 3.21
CA ASP A 101 18.10 -15.44 4.37
C ASP A 101 16.58 -15.56 4.24
N PHE A 102 15.93 -14.56 3.66
CA PHE A 102 14.50 -14.63 3.38
C PHE A 102 14.14 -15.68 2.34
N LEU A 103 14.93 -15.83 1.27
CA LEU A 103 14.74 -16.90 0.28
C LEU A 103 14.85 -18.27 0.94
N LEU A 104 15.85 -18.48 1.79
CA LEU A 104 16.00 -19.74 2.55
C LEU A 104 14.82 -19.98 3.52
N HIS A 105 14.28 -18.90 4.10
CA HIS A 105 13.07 -19.01 4.92
C HIS A 105 11.84 -19.42 4.12
N LEU A 106 11.66 -18.91 2.90
CA LEU A 106 10.58 -19.32 2.01
C LEU A 106 10.68 -20.80 1.63
N GLU A 107 11.88 -21.25 1.28
CA GLU A 107 12.17 -22.66 0.96
C GLU A 107 11.83 -23.56 2.15
N LYS A 108 12.32 -23.22 3.35
CA LYS A 108 12.02 -23.96 4.59
C LYS A 108 10.52 -24.08 4.87
N ASP A 109 9.78 -23.03 4.56
CA ASP A 109 8.34 -23.00 4.73
C ASP A 109 7.59 -23.63 3.55
N SER A 110 8.31 -24.27 2.59
CA SER A 110 7.75 -24.86 1.37
C SER A 110 6.88 -23.85 0.58
N ILE A 111 7.40 -22.67 0.41
CA ILE A 111 6.85 -21.62 -0.45
C ILE A 111 7.75 -21.53 -1.68
N ASP A 112 7.43 -22.32 -2.69
CA ASP A 112 8.20 -22.34 -3.94
C ASP A 112 8.01 -21.03 -4.71
N VAL A 113 9.12 -20.40 -5.08
CA VAL A 113 9.17 -19.14 -5.81
C VAL A 113 10.31 -19.14 -6.83
N ILE A 114 10.16 -18.30 -7.84
CA ILE A 114 11.23 -18.02 -8.80
C ILE A 114 12.03 -16.83 -8.25
N ASN A 115 13.27 -17.06 -7.81
CA ASN A 115 14.10 -16.06 -7.14
C ASN A 115 14.31 -14.79 -7.98
N ASP A 116 14.58 -14.91 -9.27
CA ASP A 116 14.74 -13.77 -10.19
C ASP A 116 13.47 -12.92 -10.26
N SER A 117 12.31 -13.56 -10.20
CA SER A 117 11.04 -12.85 -10.16
C SER A 117 10.84 -12.08 -8.85
N LEU A 118 11.27 -12.63 -7.71
CA LEU A 118 11.27 -11.89 -6.44
C LEU A 118 12.28 -10.74 -6.49
N TYR A 119 13.47 -10.98 -7.02
CA TYR A 119 14.50 -9.94 -7.14
C TYR A 119 14.03 -8.75 -7.98
N SER A 120 13.24 -8.97 -9.03
CA SER A 120 12.66 -7.89 -9.82
C SER A 120 11.69 -6.98 -9.05
N ASN A 121 11.23 -7.41 -7.87
CA ASN A 121 10.41 -6.62 -6.95
C ASN A 121 11.15 -6.30 -5.63
N ILE A 122 12.48 -6.20 -5.68
CA ILE A 122 13.31 -6.02 -4.48
C ILE A 122 12.92 -4.77 -3.67
N ASP A 123 12.60 -3.66 -4.33
CA ASP A 123 12.16 -2.42 -3.68
C ASP A 123 10.87 -2.62 -2.88
N PHE A 124 9.91 -3.35 -3.45
CA PHE A 124 8.68 -3.70 -2.73
C PHE A 124 8.96 -4.58 -1.52
N ILE A 125 9.82 -5.59 -1.70
CA ILE A 125 10.20 -6.53 -0.64
C ILE A 125 10.93 -5.79 0.48
N GLU A 126 11.89 -4.92 0.15
CA GLU A 126 12.57 -4.07 1.14
C GLU A 126 11.58 -3.22 1.94
N ASN A 127 10.70 -2.49 1.26
CA ASN A 127 9.70 -1.65 1.92
C ASN A 127 8.73 -2.48 2.78
N ARG A 128 8.35 -3.68 2.32
CA ARG A 128 7.52 -4.59 3.09
C ARG A 128 8.22 -5.09 4.35
N MET A 129 9.46 -5.54 4.23
CA MET A 129 10.26 -5.98 5.38
C MET A 129 10.50 -4.85 6.37
N LYS A 130 10.86 -3.67 5.87
CA LYS A 130 11.05 -2.46 6.69
C LYS A 130 9.81 -2.14 7.51
N SER A 131 8.64 -2.22 6.91
CA SER A 131 7.36 -1.97 7.58
C SER A 131 7.06 -3.02 8.66
N GLU A 132 7.30 -4.30 8.37
CA GLU A 132 7.07 -5.38 9.33
C GLU A 132 8.07 -5.32 10.50
N LEU A 133 9.34 -5.00 10.22
CA LEU A 133 10.36 -4.76 11.25
C LEU A 133 9.94 -3.61 12.17
N ALA A 134 9.55 -2.48 11.60
CA ALA A 134 9.09 -1.33 12.38
C ALA A 134 7.88 -1.69 13.25
N GLY A 135 6.96 -2.46 12.72
CA GLY A 135 5.79 -2.93 13.45
C GLY A 135 6.16 -3.82 14.64
N SER A 136 7.15 -4.68 14.47
CA SER A 136 7.64 -5.59 15.51
C SER A 136 8.41 -4.87 16.62
N ILE A 137 9.10 -3.75 16.30
CA ILE A 137 9.98 -3.03 17.23
C ILE A 137 9.28 -1.87 17.92
N TRP A 138 8.57 -1.03 17.15
CA TRP A 138 7.94 0.23 17.61
C TRP A 138 6.41 0.23 17.51
N GLY A 139 5.81 -0.87 17.06
CA GLY A 139 4.36 -1.01 17.01
C GLY A 139 3.71 -0.57 15.70
N LYS A 140 2.38 -0.72 15.66
CA LYS A 140 1.55 -0.57 14.44
C LYS A 140 1.70 0.78 13.77
N ASP A 141 1.80 1.87 14.53
CA ASP A 141 1.87 3.22 13.98
C ASP A 141 3.17 3.45 13.20
N ALA A 142 4.29 2.89 13.68
CA ALA A 142 5.56 2.90 12.96
C ALA A 142 5.47 2.14 11.63
N SER A 143 4.88 0.95 11.63
CA SER A 143 4.62 0.18 10.41
C SER A 143 3.76 0.96 9.42
N THR A 144 2.67 1.57 9.89
CA THR A 144 1.76 2.34 9.06
C THR A 144 2.45 3.56 8.47
N ASN A 145 3.25 4.28 9.27
CA ASN A 145 4.01 5.44 8.81
C ASN A 145 4.91 5.09 7.60
N LEU A 146 5.65 3.97 7.68
CA LEU A 146 6.53 3.54 6.59
C LEU A 146 5.75 3.15 5.32
N ARG A 147 4.61 2.47 5.47
CA ARG A 147 3.77 2.11 4.33
C ARG A 147 3.21 3.32 3.59
N LEU A 148 2.79 4.35 4.33
CA LEU A 148 2.26 5.58 3.74
C LEU A 148 3.31 6.36 2.94
N LEU A 149 4.60 6.23 3.26
CA LEU A 149 5.69 6.90 2.53
C LEU A 149 5.89 6.37 1.10
N VAL A 150 5.39 5.19 0.80
CA VAL A 150 5.51 4.54 -0.53
C VAL A 150 4.15 4.28 -1.18
N ASP A 151 3.07 4.69 -0.54
CA ASP A 151 1.71 4.55 -1.06
C ASP A 151 1.43 5.62 -2.11
N ASN A 152 1.27 5.20 -3.37
CA ASN A 152 1.05 6.14 -4.48
C ASN A 152 -0.24 6.95 -4.33
N GLN A 153 -1.30 6.39 -3.73
CA GLN A 153 -2.56 7.11 -3.53
C GLN A 153 -2.39 8.21 -2.48
N VAL A 154 -1.65 7.91 -1.39
CA VAL A 154 -1.33 8.90 -0.35
C VAL A 154 -0.45 10.01 -0.90
N LEU A 155 0.65 9.64 -1.58
CA LEU A 155 1.60 10.61 -2.12
C LEU A 155 0.95 11.53 -3.17
N GLU A 156 0.07 11.01 -3.99
CA GLU A 156 -0.66 11.81 -4.97
C GLU A 156 -1.72 12.69 -4.29
N ALA A 157 -2.48 12.13 -3.33
CA ALA A 157 -3.49 12.89 -2.58
C ALA A 157 -2.90 14.13 -1.87
N LEU A 158 -1.66 14.03 -1.37
CA LEU A 158 -0.97 15.16 -0.74
C LEU A 158 -0.81 16.38 -1.67
N LYS A 159 -0.74 16.18 -2.98
CA LYS A 159 -0.62 17.26 -3.97
C LYS A 159 -1.91 18.04 -4.16
N HIS A 160 -3.06 17.47 -3.78
CA HIS A 160 -4.40 18.03 -3.95
C HIS A 160 -4.96 18.74 -2.71
N PHE A 161 -4.14 18.94 -1.66
CA PHE A 161 -4.62 19.60 -0.42
C PHE A 161 -5.14 21.02 -0.65
N ASN A 162 -4.50 21.80 -1.54
CA ASN A 162 -4.95 23.17 -1.83
C ASN A 162 -6.32 23.17 -2.53
N GLU A 163 -6.57 22.23 -3.41
CA GLU A 163 -7.87 22.06 -4.09
C GLU A 163 -8.95 21.64 -3.08
N ALA A 164 -8.63 20.70 -2.18
CA ALA A 164 -9.53 20.24 -1.13
C ALA A 164 -9.91 21.40 -0.17
N ASP A 165 -8.94 22.25 0.20
CA ASP A 165 -9.18 23.44 1.04
C ASP A 165 -10.11 24.46 0.34
N ALA A 166 -9.95 24.65 -0.97
CA ALA A 166 -10.85 25.49 -1.77
C ALA A 166 -12.29 24.96 -1.77
N PHE A 167 -12.49 23.64 -1.83
CA PHE A 167 -13.82 23.03 -1.72
C PHE A 167 -14.46 23.28 -0.35
N VAL A 168 -13.70 23.21 0.73
CA VAL A 168 -14.20 23.47 2.10
C VAL A 168 -14.57 24.95 2.27
N LYS A 169 -13.74 25.87 1.80
CA LYS A 169 -13.98 27.32 1.89
C LYS A 169 -15.19 27.79 1.07
N SER A 170 -15.53 27.12 -0.01
CA SER A 170 -16.71 27.44 -0.81
C SER A 170 -18.05 27.06 -0.13
N ILE A 171 -18.00 26.37 1.02
CA ILE A 171 -19.20 25.94 1.77
C ILE A 171 -19.60 26.96 2.85
N ASN A 172 -18.69 27.85 3.26
CA ASN A 172 -18.91 28.91 4.23
C ASN A 172 -19.21 30.23 3.52
#